data_8c09bf84d7e950dbfda014ab25e9ab33
#
_entry.id   8c09bf84d7e950dbfda014ab25e9ab33
#
_cell.length_a   1.000
_cell.length_b   1.000
_cell.length_c   1.000
_cell.angle_alpha   90.00
_cell.angle_beta   90.00
_cell.angle_gamma   90.00
#
_symmetry.space_group_name_H-M   'P 1'
#
loop_
_entity.id
_entity.type
_entity.pdbx_description
1 polymer ?
#
loop_
_entity_poly.entity_id
_entity_poly.type
_entity_poly.pdbx_seq_one_letter_code
_entity_poly.pdbx_strand_id
1 'polypeptide(L)'
;MKEQRFKFRLFGGELLLIIYTEKNPGMIAKEFYSEALRLEKIFNLFDEKSELSELNQKRKLKLSEELTEVIKKSLEFSKLSGGKYDISLGKRIMQRKKGEEEDKKECSYKDIKLNGNFVTLKNKSVMIDLGSIAKGYITDKLGKFLISNGIKEFVIDSRGDILFSGNYEHIIGVQHPRKNERLLSIKIKNKSIATSGDYHQFYGTFDKSHIINQKDLVSVTVIAENLTEADVYATVLFVVDEKTREKILRKNKRIKVLTVDRKLKNRMYNNFQEAIYEQ
;
A
#
# COMPACT_ATOMS: atom_id res chain seq x y z
N MET A 1 -3.39 11.90 28.19
CA MET A 1 -4.41 11.79 27.11
C MET A 1 -5.04 10.41 27.18
N LYS A 2 -6.37 10.33 26.94
CA LYS A 2 -7.10 9.05 26.92
C LYS A 2 -7.02 8.44 25.53
N GLU A 3 -6.86 7.13 25.46
CA GLU A 3 -6.91 6.37 24.23
C GLU A 3 -8.37 6.05 23.87
N GLN A 4 -8.77 6.31 22.62
CA GLN A 4 -10.09 5.99 22.09
C GLN A 4 -9.96 5.27 20.77
N ARG A 5 -10.66 4.14 20.62
CA ARG A 5 -10.56 3.25 19.46
C ARG A 5 -11.86 3.22 18.69
N PHE A 6 -11.77 3.32 17.36
CA PHE A 6 -12.88 3.23 16.42
C PHE A 6 -12.55 2.21 15.35
N LYS A 7 -13.49 1.31 15.08
CA LYS A 7 -13.38 0.30 14.04
C LYS A 7 -14.37 0.60 12.95
N PHE A 8 -13.88 0.63 11.72
CA PHE A 8 -14.66 0.87 10.52
C PHE A 8 -14.42 -0.24 9.51
N ARG A 9 -15.20 -0.25 8.43
CA ARG A 9 -14.99 -1.15 7.31
C ARG A 9 -14.65 -0.35 6.07
N LEU A 10 -13.54 -0.68 5.41
CA LEU A 10 -13.06 -0.03 4.20
C LEU A 10 -12.45 -1.09 3.27
N PHE A 11 -12.71 -1.04 1.95
CA PHE A 11 -12.26 -2.03 0.97
C PHE A 11 -12.51 -3.49 1.40
N GLY A 12 -13.66 -3.74 2.01
CA GLY A 12 -14.05 -5.06 2.50
C GLY A 12 -13.26 -5.58 3.70
N GLY A 13 -12.43 -4.76 4.34
CA GLY A 13 -11.63 -5.10 5.52
C GLY A 13 -11.81 -4.14 6.69
N GLU A 14 -11.12 -4.39 7.81
CA GLU A 14 -11.12 -3.52 8.99
C GLU A 14 -10.19 -2.32 8.78
N LEU A 15 -10.63 -1.14 9.18
CA LEU A 15 -9.86 0.08 9.36
C LEU A 15 -9.96 0.46 10.83
N LEU A 16 -8.85 0.43 11.56
CA LEU A 16 -8.77 0.81 12.96
C LEU A 16 -8.20 2.22 13.08
N LEU A 17 -8.92 3.09 13.78
CA LEU A 17 -8.47 4.41 14.18
C LEU A 17 -8.31 4.46 15.70
N ILE A 18 -7.12 4.84 16.16
CA ILE A 18 -6.82 5.09 17.58
C ILE A 18 -6.47 6.58 17.72
N ILE A 19 -7.18 7.29 18.58
CA ILE A 19 -6.94 8.71 18.87
C ILE A 19 -6.56 8.87 20.34
N TYR A 20 -5.52 9.65 20.61
CA TYR A 20 -5.09 10.01 21.95
C TYR A 20 -5.48 11.46 22.22
N THR A 21 -6.53 11.68 23.04
CA THR A 21 -7.09 13.01 23.30
C THR A 21 -7.84 13.05 24.65
N GLU A 22 -7.99 14.24 25.24
CA GLU A 22 -8.89 14.44 26.37
C GLU A 22 -10.32 14.83 25.94
N LYS A 23 -10.49 15.25 24.68
CA LYS A 23 -11.79 15.63 24.11
C LYS A 23 -12.54 14.40 23.65
N ASN A 24 -13.86 14.52 23.47
CA ASN A 24 -14.65 13.47 22.81
C ASN A 24 -14.48 13.56 21.28
N PRO A 25 -13.81 12.61 20.63
CA PRO A 25 -13.57 12.65 19.20
C PRO A 25 -14.67 11.98 18.37
N GLY A 26 -15.84 11.66 18.95
CA GLY A 26 -16.86 10.86 18.25
C GLY A 26 -17.40 11.51 16.98
N MET A 27 -17.51 12.86 16.92
CA MET A 27 -17.92 13.57 15.71
C MET A 27 -16.81 13.49 14.64
N ILE A 28 -15.58 13.76 15.02
CA ILE A 28 -14.42 13.70 14.13
C ILE A 28 -14.24 12.26 13.57
N ALA A 29 -14.49 11.23 14.39
CA ALA A 29 -14.42 9.84 13.93
C ALA A 29 -15.50 9.51 12.88
N LYS A 30 -16.72 10.10 12.99
CA LYS A 30 -17.76 9.96 11.98
C LYS A 30 -17.37 10.67 10.67
N GLU A 31 -16.87 11.89 10.76
CA GLU A 31 -16.41 12.66 9.59
C GLU A 31 -15.21 11.99 8.92
N PHE A 32 -14.26 11.48 9.70
CA PHE A 32 -13.15 10.64 9.23
C PHE A 32 -13.65 9.45 8.41
N TYR A 33 -14.66 8.74 8.91
CA TYR A 33 -15.21 7.60 8.17
C TYR A 33 -15.96 8.03 6.90
N SER A 34 -16.68 9.15 6.94
CA SER A 34 -17.31 9.72 5.75
C SER A 34 -16.29 10.05 4.66
N GLU A 35 -15.15 10.63 5.05
CA GLU A 35 -14.04 10.92 4.12
C GLU A 35 -13.39 9.61 3.61
N ALA A 36 -13.23 8.60 4.47
CA ALA A 36 -12.74 7.29 4.05
C ALA A 36 -13.64 6.66 2.97
N LEU A 37 -14.96 6.71 3.14
CA LEU A 37 -15.93 6.21 2.16
C LEU A 37 -15.93 7.03 0.86
N ARG A 38 -15.73 8.35 0.94
CA ARG A 38 -15.57 9.19 -0.24
C ARG A 38 -14.35 8.76 -1.07
N LEU A 39 -13.23 8.56 -0.40
CA LEU A 39 -12.00 8.09 -1.05
C LEU A 39 -12.14 6.66 -1.59
N GLU A 40 -12.81 5.77 -0.88
CA GLU A 40 -13.09 4.41 -1.36
C GLU A 40 -13.81 4.43 -2.72
N LYS A 41 -14.79 5.31 -2.91
CA LYS A 41 -15.51 5.47 -4.18
C LYS A 41 -14.62 5.92 -5.34
N ILE A 42 -13.47 6.50 -5.08
CA ILE A 42 -12.49 6.86 -6.13
C ILE A 42 -11.68 5.63 -6.55
N PHE A 43 -11.22 4.83 -5.57
CA PHE A 43 -10.15 3.83 -5.78
C PHE A 43 -10.63 2.38 -5.82
N ASN A 44 -11.89 2.07 -5.47
CA ASN A 44 -12.35 0.69 -5.33
C ASN A 44 -12.58 0.01 -6.68
N LEU A 45 -11.61 -0.79 -7.13
CA LEU A 45 -11.69 -1.55 -8.39
C LEU A 45 -12.86 -2.54 -8.43
N PHE A 46 -13.41 -2.95 -7.29
CA PHE A 46 -14.51 -3.91 -7.18
C PHE A 46 -15.90 -3.23 -7.15
N ASP A 47 -15.96 -1.92 -7.05
CA ASP A 47 -17.18 -1.14 -7.19
C ASP A 47 -17.26 -0.59 -8.62
N GLU A 48 -18.22 -1.07 -9.40
CA GLU A 48 -18.43 -0.65 -10.80
C GLU A 48 -18.72 0.85 -10.94
N LYS A 49 -19.17 1.49 -9.86
CA LYS A 49 -19.48 2.92 -9.80
C LYS A 49 -18.29 3.77 -9.33
N SER A 50 -17.15 3.16 -9.01
CA SER A 50 -15.95 3.89 -8.63
C SER A 50 -15.34 4.60 -9.84
N GLU A 51 -14.65 5.71 -9.60
CA GLU A 51 -13.97 6.46 -10.66
C GLU A 51 -12.90 5.61 -11.37
N LEU A 52 -12.17 4.77 -10.62
CA LEU A 52 -11.19 3.84 -11.18
C LEU A 52 -11.84 2.80 -12.10
N SER A 53 -12.99 2.25 -11.70
CA SER A 53 -13.74 1.30 -12.54
C SER A 53 -14.30 1.97 -13.78
N GLU A 54 -14.82 3.19 -13.66
CA GLU A 54 -15.29 4.00 -14.79
C GLU A 54 -14.16 4.25 -15.82
N LEU A 55 -12.95 4.60 -15.36
CA LEU A 55 -11.78 4.74 -16.23
C LEU A 55 -11.46 3.41 -16.95
N ASN A 56 -11.47 2.30 -16.22
CA ASN A 56 -11.19 0.97 -16.80
C ASN A 56 -12.22 0.57 -17.85
N GLN A 57 -13.49 0.96 -17.68
CA GLN A 57 -14.57 0.70 -18.65
C GLN A 57 -14.52 1.64 -19.86
N LYS A 58 -14.49 2.95 -19.62
CA LYS A 58 -14.52 3.98 -20.66
C LYS A 58 -13.23 4.15 -21.45
N ARG A 59 -12.12 3.67 -20.91
CA ARG A 59 -10.79 3.70 -21.51
C ARG A 59 -10.17 5.12 -21.67
N LYS A 60 -10.96 6.16 -21.52
CA LYS A 60 -10.57 7.57 -21.55
C LYS A 60 -11.48 8.34 -20.62
N LEU A 61 -10.91 9.04 -19.65
CA LEU A 61 -11.67 9.78 -18.65
C LEU A 61 -10.86 11.00 -18.15
N LYS A 62 -11.57 12.06 -17.79
CA LYS A 62 -11.03 13.15 -16.99
C LYS A 62 -11.19 12.76 -15.52
N LEU A 63 -10.10 12.76 -14.76
CA LEU A 63 -10.05 12.24 -13.41
C LEU A 63 -10.06 13.35 -12.35
N SER A 64 -10.46 12.95 -11.13
CA SER A 64 -10.21 13.73 -9.92
C SER A 64 -8.70 13.95 -9.71
N GLU A 65 -8.37 14.95 -8.90
CA GLU A 65 -6.97 15.23 -8.55
C GLU A 65 -6.35 14.05 -7.81
N GLU A 66 -7.10 13.41 -6.90
CA GLU A 66 -6.66 12.27 -6.11
C GLU A 66 -6.29 11.07 -6.98
N LEU A 67 -7.16 10.67 -7.90
CA LEU A 67 -6.88 9.53 -8.77
C LEU A 67 -5.76 9.83 -9.75
N THR A 68 -5.70 11.07 -10.26
CA THR A 68 -4.61 11.54 -11.12
C THR A 68 -3.26 11.48 -10.41
N GLU A 69 -3.19 11.96 -9.16
CA GLU A 69 -1.96 11.95 -8.35
C GLU A 69 -1.46 10.51 -8.15
N VAL A 70 -2.34 9.59 -7.79
CA VAL A 70 -1.97 8.19 -7.52
C VAL A 70 -1.54 7.49 -8.81
N ILE A 71 -2.23 7.68 -9.94
CA ILE A 71 -1.81 7.11 -11.23
C ILE A 71 -0.45 7.66 -11.64
N LYS A 72 -0.22 8.97 -11.52
CA LYS A 72 1.08 9.58 -11.84
C LYS A 72 2.21 8.96 -11.03
N LYS A 73 2.06 8.91 -9.70
CA LYS A 73 3.03 8.26 -8.82
C LYS A 73 3.27 6.80 -9.20
N SER A 74 2.20 6.06 -9.47
CA SER A 74 2.32 4.64 -9.87
C SER A 74 3.09 4.45 -11.18
N LEU A 75 2.91 5.34 -12.16
CA LEU A 75 3.68 5.32 -13.41
C LEU A 75 5.17 5.62 -13.18
N GLU A 76 5.49 6.52 -12.24
CA GLU A 76 6.88 6.78 -11.83
C GLU A 76 7.53 5.54 -11.22
N PHE A 77 6.82 4.82 -10.34
CA PHE A 77 7.28 3.55 -9.76
C PHE A 77 7.36 2.43 -10.78
N SER A 78 6.43 2.36 -11.74
CA SER A 78 6.50 1.42 -12.87
C SER A 78 7.78 1.64 -13.69
N LYS A 79 8.12 2.89 -13.97
CA LYS A 79 9.38 3.26 -14.63
C LYS A 79 10.60 2.94 -13.78
N LEU A 80 10.57 3.25 -12.47
CA LEU A 80 11.66 3.00 -11.52
C LEU A 80 12.01 1.51 -11.43
N SER A 81 11.01 0.64 -11.48
CA SER A 81 11.15 -0.82 -11.41
C SER A 81 11.47 -1.48 -12.76
N GLY A 82 11.61 -0.70 -13.86
CA GLY A 82 11.74 -1.22 -15.19
C GLY A 82 10.52 -2.03 -15.66
N GLY A 83 9.32 -1.67 -15.16
CA GLY A 83 8.06 -2.34 -15.49
C GLY A 83 7.80 -3.64 -14.71
N LYS A 84 8.60 -3.95 -13.67
CA LYS A 84 8.31 -5.11 -12.80
C LYS A 84 7.14 -4.84 -11.87
N TYR A 85 7.03 -3.64 -11.34
CA TYR A 85 5.83 -3.07 -10.78
C TYR A 85 5.04 -2.43 -11.92
N ASP A 86 3.81 -2.89 -12.16
CA ASP A 86 3.04 -2.43 -13.30
C ASP A 86 1.54 -2.42 -12.98
N ILE A 87 0.97 -1.23 -12.89
CA ILE A 87 -0.44 -1.02 -12.55
C ILE A 87 -1.40 -1.37 -13.69
N SER A 88 -0.90 -1.65 -14.89
CA SER A 88 -1.74 -2.04 -16.03
C SER A 88 -2.23 -3.49 -15.97
N LEU A 89 -1.69 -4.30 -15.05
CA LEU A 89 -1.90 -5.74 -14.95
C LEU A 89 -3.12 -6.15 -14.12
N GLY A 90 -4.05 -5.23 -13.83
CA GLY A 90 -5.20 -5.46 -12.97
C GLY A 90 -6.05 -6.65 -13.38
N LYS A 91 -6.25 -6.89 -14.69
CA LYS A 91 -6.98 -8.06 -15.18
C LYS A 91 -6.33 -9.37 -14.74
N ARG A 92 -5.01 -9.49 -14.88
CA ARG A 92 -4.26 -10.67 -14.44
C ARG A 92 -4.28 -10.85 -12.92
N ILE A 93 -4.18 -9.74 -12.17
CA ILE A 93 -4.29 -9.75 -10.70
C ILE A 93 -5.68 -10.25 -10.28
N MET A 94 -6.75 -9.78 -10.91
CA MET A 94 -8.11 -10.24 -10.61
C MET A 94 -8.30 -11.72 -10.94
N GLN A 95 -7.79 -12.19 -12.07
CA GLN A 95 -7.84 -13.60 -12.46
C GLN A 95 -7.11 -14.48 -11.44
N ARG A 96 -5.91 -14.08 -10.99
CA ARG A 96 -5.19 -14.78 -9.93
C ARG A 96 -5.99 -14.86 -8.61
N LYS A 97 -6.60 -13.75 -8.19
CA LYS A 97 -7.43 -13.71 -6.97
C LYS A 97 -8.64 -14.65 -7.05
N LYS A 98 -9.17 -14.89 -8.24
CA LYS A 98 -10.29 -15.81 -8.50
C LYS A 98 -9.86 -17.24 -8.79
N GLY A 99 -8.55 -17.51 -8.92
CA GLY A 99 -8.04 -18.81 -9.36
C GLY A 99 -8.33 -19.13 -10.83
N GLU A 100 -8.58 -18.11 -11.66
CA GLU A 100 -8.81 -18.22 -13.09
C GLU A 100 -7.49 -18.28 -13.87
N GLU A 101 -7.53 -18.79 -15.09
CA GLU A 101 -6.38 -18.76 -16.01
C GLU A 101 -6.04 -17.32 -16.41
N GLU A 102 -4.74 -16.95 -16.33
CA GLU A 102 -4.30 -15.61 -16.65
C GLU A 102 -4.36 -15.31 -18.15
N ASP A 103 -4.97 -14.18 -18.51
CA ASP A 103 -4.87 -13.63 -19.87
C ASP A 103 -3.43 -13.19 -20.15
N LYS A 104 -2.77 -13.91 -21.09
CA LYS A 104 -1.37 -13.68 -21.47
C LYS A 104 -1.21 -12.52 -22.46
N LYS A 105 -2.28 -11.80 -22.82
CA LYS A 105 -2.16 -10.65 -23.73
C LYS A 105 -1.24 -9.59 -23.14
N GLU A 106 -0.30 -9.17 -23.95
CA GLU A 106 0.69 -8.19 -23.53
C GLU A 106 0.06 -6.81 -23.37
N CYS A 107 0.27 -6.22 -22.21
CA CYS A 107 0.04 -4.81 -21.90
C CYS A 107 1.08 -4.34 -20.89
N SER A 108 1.28 -3.05 -20.84
CA SER A 108 2.22 -2.45 -19.89
C SER A 108 1.78 -1.06 -19.46
N TYR A 109 2.38 -0.55 -18.38
CA TYR A 109 2.17 0.83 -17.93
C TYR A 109 2.42 1.88 -19.03
N LYS A 110 3.19 1.56 -20.09
CA LYS A 110 3.44 2.44 -21.24
C LYS A 110 2.19 2.68 -22.08
N ASP A 111 1.20 1.80 -21.99
CA ASP A 111 -0.10 1.92 -22.65
C ASP A 111 -1.06 2.85 -21.91
N ILE A 112 -0.68 3.34 -20.73
CA ILE A 112 -1.41 4.36 -19.96
C ILE A 112 -0.84 5.73 -20.31
N LYS A 113 -1.66 6.61 -20.88
CA LYS A 113 -1.27 7.98 -21.23
C LYS A 113 -1.97 8.95 -20.30
N LEU A 114 -1.19 9.76 -19.61
CA LEU A 114 -1.64 10.84 -18.74
C LEU A 114 -1.29 12.18 -19.39
N ASN A 115 -2.30 13.05 -19.57
CA ASN A 115 -2.15 14.44 -20.05
C ASN A 115 -2.99 15.37 -19.17
N GLY A 116 -2.33 16.12 -18.28
CA GLY A 116 -3.02 16.82 -17.19
C GLY A 116 -3.76 15.79 -16.34
N ASN A 117 -5.07 15.94 -16.19
CA ASN A 117 -5.95 15.00 -15.52
C ASN A 117 -6.73 14.07 -16.47
N PHE A 118 -6.43 14.07 -17.76
CA PHE A 118 -7.00 13.10 -18.71
C PHE A 118 -6.12 11.86 -18.81
N VAL A 119 -6.72 10.70 -18.56
CA VAL A 119 -6.08 9.39 -18.75
C VAL A 119 -6.68 8.66 -19.94
N THR A 120 -5.82 8.05 -20.75
CA THR A 120 -6.22 7.20 -21.89
C THR A 120 -5.51 5.86 -21.79
N LEU A 121 -6.27 4.76 -21.85
CA LEU A 121 -5.77 3.39 -21.88
C LEU A 121 -5.74 2.92 -23.34
N LYS A 122 -4.55 2.86 -23.95
CA LYS A 122 -4.39 2.60 -25.38
C LYS A 122 -4.58 1.13 -25.76
N ASN A 123 -4.23 0.21 -24.88
CA ASN A 123 -4.31 -1.22 -25.14
C ASN A 123 -5.54 -1.83 -24.42
N LYS A 124 -6.38 -2.60 -25.14
CA LYS A 124 -7.62 -3.19 -24.60
C LYS A 124 -7.38 -4.15 -23.41
N SER A 125 -6.16 -4.70 -23.29
CA SER A 125 -5.79 -5.60 -22.18
C SER A 125 -5.40 -4.85 -20.90
N VAL A 126 -5.17 -3.53 -20.95
CA VAL A 126 -4.90 -2.73 -19.76
C VAL A 126 -6.14 -2.69 -18.87
N MET A 127 -5.95 -2.99 -17.61
CA MET A 127 -6.86 -2.70 -16.51
C MET A 127 -6.02 -2.15 -15.36
N ILE A 128 -6.29 -0.93 -14.93
CA ILE A 128 -5.53 -0.32 -13.85
C ILE A 128 -5.98 -0.92 -12.51
N ASP A 129 -4.99 -1.42 -11.75
CA ASP A 129 -5.12 -1.81 -10.34
C ASP A 129 -4.16 -0.97 -9.50
N LEU A 130 -4.67 -0.30 -8.48
CA LEU A 130 -3.93 0.56 -7.57
C LEU A 130 -3.84 -0.03 -6.15
N GLY A 131 -4.16 -1.30 -5.96
CA GLY A 131 -4.19 -1.96 -4.65
C GLY A 131 -2.86 -1.97 -3.89
N SER A 132 -1.76 -1.66 -4.57
CA SER A 132 -0.39 -1.59 -4.02
C SER A 132 0.06 -0.18 -3.60
N ILE A 133 -0.82 0.81 -3.68
CA ILE A 133 -0.51 2.21 -3.33
C ILE A 133 -1.73 2.95 -2.76
N ALA A 134 -2.94 2.56 -3.16
CA ALA A 134 -4.16 3.29 -2.79
C ALA A 134 -4.46 3.23 -1.29
N LYS A 135 -4.16 2.10 -0.62
CA LYS A 135 -4.35 1.99 0.84
C LYS A 135 -3.49 3.01 1.58
N GLY A 136 -2.20 3.07 1.24
CA GLY A 136 -1.27 4.04 1.81
C GLY A 136 -1.70 5.47 1.54
N TYR A 137 -2.08 5.78 0.30
CA TYR A 137 -2.53 7.12 -0.08
C TYR A 137 -3.78 7.58 0.67
N ILE A 138 -4.79 6.73 0.77
CA ILE A 138 -6.03 7.02 1.48
C ILE A 138 -5.74 7.24 2.97
N THR A 139 -4.92 6.38 3.57
CA THR A 139 -4.55 6.50 4.98
C THR A 139 -3.79 7.80 5.25
N ASP A 140 -2.90 8.23 4.34
CA ASP A 140 -2.21 9.53 4.45
C ASP A 140 -3.19 10.72 4.33
N LYS A 141 -4.18 10.66 3.43
CA LYS A 141 -5.23 11.69 3.33
C LYS A 141 -6.07 11.77 4.60
N LEU A 142 -6.44 10.61 5.15
CA LEU A 142 -7.17 10.52 6.41
C LEU A 142 -6.35 11.04 7.61
N GLY A 143 -5.04 10.77 7.63
CA GLY A 143 -4.13 11.35 8.61
C GLY A 143 -4.06 12.88 8.53
N LYS A 144 -3.98 13.43 7.31
CA LYS A 144 -4.03 14.88 7.08
C LYS A 144 -5.36 15.49 7.51
N PHE A 145 -6.48 14.79 7.26
CA PHE A 145 -7.80 15.20 7.75
C PHE A 145 -7.82 15.31 9.27
N LEU A 146 -7.29 14.34 10.01
CA LEU A 146 -7.22 14.40 11.47
C LEU A 146 -6.37 15.57 11.95
N ILE A 147 -5.19 15.79 11.35
CA ILE A 147 -4.28 16.89 11.70
C ILE A 147 -4.96 18.24 11.47
N SER A 148 -5.67 18.43 10.34
CA SER A 148 -6.39 19.68 10.03
C SER A 148 -7.55 19.95 11.01
N ASN A 149 -8.09 18.90 11.64
CA ASN A 149 -9.11 18.99 12.69
C ASN A 149 -8.51 19.02 14.12
N GLY A 150 -7.22 19.30 14.25
CA GLY A 150 -6.53 19.47 15.52
C GLY A 150 -6.16 18.18 16.25
N ILE A 151 -6.34 17.01 15.66
CA ILE A 151 -5.92 15.72 16.20
C ILE A 151 -4.51 15.41 15.69
N LYS A 152 -3.52 15.43 16.59
CA LYS A 152 -2.10 15.21 16.22
C LYS A 152 -1.56 13.85 16.66
N GLU A 153 -2.16 13.26 17.71
CA GLU A 153 -1.72 12.00 18.32
C GLU A 153 -2.72 10.91 17.94
N PHE A 154 -2.36 10.06 16.94
CA PHE A 154 -3.24 8.99 16.47
C PHE A 154 -2.47 7.87 15.78
N VAL A 155 -3.13 6.72 15.64
CA VAL A 155 -2.71 5.60 14.81
C VAL A 155 -3.86 5.26 13.86
N ILE A 156 -3.53 5.04 12.58
CA ILE A 156 -4.47 4.48 11.61
C ILE A 156 -3.87 3.16 11.13
N ASP A 157 -4.57 2.06 11.40
CA ASP A 157 -4.20 0.72 10.91
C ASP A 157 -5.16 0.29 9.80
N SER A 158 -4.65 0.20 8.61
CA SER A 158 -5.34 -0.28 7.43
C SER A 158 -4.87 -1.70 7.10
N ARG A 159 -5.29 -2.67 7.93
CA ARG A 159 -5.01 -4.10 7.74
C ARG A 159 -3.51 -4.44 7.75
N GLY A 160 -2.78 -3.90 8.72
CA GLY A 160 -1.35 -4.12 8.91
C GLY A 160 -0.45 -3.11 8.19
N ASP A 161 -1.00 -2.23 7.35
CA ASP A 161 -0.32 -1.04 6.88
C ASP A 161 -0.71 0.11 7.80
N ILE A 162 0.26 0.67 8.54
CA ILE A 162 -0.01 1.50 9.70
C ILE A 162 0.66 2.86 9.59
N LEU A 163 -0.09 3.90 9.86
CA LEU A 163 0.40 5.27 10.01
C LEU A 163 0.37 5.65 11.49
N PHE A 164 1.50 6.09 12.02
CA PHE A 164 1.67 6.61 13.36
C PHE A 164 1.91 8.12 13.30
N SER A 165 1.12 8.90 14.01
CA SER A 165 1.27 10.35 14.11
C SER A 165 1.44 10.79 15.56
N GLY A 166 2.35 11.74 15.75
CA GLY A 166 2.58 12.36 17.07
C GLY A 166 3.84 11.89 17.77
N ASN A 167 3.87 12.08 19.09
CA ASN A 167 5.08 11.92 19.89
C ASN A 167 5.19 10.59 20.64
N TYR A 168 4.14 9.77 20.64
CA TYR A 168 4.20 8.47 21.28
C TYR A 168 5.07 7.48 20.50
N GLU A 169 5.86 6.72 21.24
CA GLU A 169 6.56 5.56 20.71
C GLU A 169 5.65 4.34 20.78
N HIS A 170 5.58 3.59 19.69
CA HIS A 170 4.79 2.38 19.60
C HIS A 170 5.71 1.17 19.36
N ILE A 171 5.44 0.07 20.04
CA ILE A 171 6.11 -1.20 19.81
C ILE A 171 5.15 -2.09 19.06
N ILE A 172 5.56 -2.53 17.88
CA ILE A 172 4.74 -3.39 17.01
C ILE A 172 5.53 -4.62 16.57
N GLY A 173 4.81 -5.70 16.27
CA GLY A 173 5.39 -6.93 15.76
C GLY A 173 5.39 -6.95 14.22
N VAL A 174 6.50 -7.35 13.63
CA VAL A 174 6.54 -7.78 12.23
C VAL A 174 6.21 -9.27 12.20
N GLN A 175 5.18 -9.66 11.42
CA GLN A 175 4.71 -11.03 11.35
C GLN A 175 5.74 -11.92 10.64
N HIS A 176 5.94 -13.15 11.15
CA HIS A 176 6.73 -14.16 10.46
C HIS A 176 5.97 -14.68 9.23
N PRO A 177 6.60 -14.70 8.01
CA PRO A 177 5.89 -14.98 6.76
C PRO A 177 5.40 -16.44 6.59
N ARG A 178 5.82 -17.37 7.45
CA ARG A 178 5.49 -18.80 7.34
C ARG A 178 4.94 -19.42 8.62
N LYS A 179 4.97 -18.69 9.73
CA LYS A 179 4.50 -19.15 11.03
C LYS A 179 3.57 -18.12 11.64
N ASN A 180 2.66 -18.58 12.51
CA ASN A 180 1.79 -17.69 13.26
C ASN A 180 2.51 -17.15 14.52
N GLU A 181 3.64 -16.48 14.29
CA GLU A 181 4.47 -15.88 15.32
C GLU A 181 5.05 -14.55 14.85
N ARG A 182 5.57 -13.79 15.77
CA ARG A 182 6.29 -12.54 15.48
C ARG A 182 7.72 -12.88 15.05
N LEU A 183 8.16 -12.28 13.93
CA LEU A 183 9.54 -12.37 13.44
C LEU A 183 10.48 -11.52 14.31
N LEU A 184 10.07 -10.27 14.58
CA LEU A 184 10.78 -9.33 15.45
C LEU A 184 9.82 -8.22 15.91
N SER A 185 10.22 -7.48 16.93
CA SER A 185 9.54 -6.24 17.34
C SER A 185 10.29 -5.03 16.85
N ILE A 186 9.57 -3.99 16.50
CA ILE A 186 10.15 -2.68 16.16
C ILE A 186 9.52 -1.58 17.01
N LYS A 187 10.32 -0.55 17.26
CA LYS A 187 9.90 0.70 17.87
C LYS A 187 9.72 1.74 16.77
N ILE A 188 8.55 2.37 16.74
CA ILE A 188 8.19 3.33 15.69
C ILE A 188 7.52 4.57 16.30
N LYS A 189 7.85 5.75 15.78
CA LYS A 189 7.30 7.03 16.20
C LYS A 189 7.17 7.94 14.99
N ASN A 190 5.99 8.54 14.80
CA ASN A 190 5.71 9.53 13.74
C ASN A 190 6.23 9.08 12.35
N LYS A 191 5.95 7.85 11.99
CA LYS A 191 6.34 7.19 10.74
C LYS A 191 5.23 6.25 10.29
N SER A 192 5.40 5.67 9.14
CA SER A 192 4.49 4.68 8.58
C SER A 192 5.22 3.38 8.28
N ILE A 193 4.50 2.27 8.33
CA ILE A 193 5.01 0.95 8.01
C ILE A 193 4.02 0.20 7.14
N ALA A 194 4.52 -0.52 6.15
CA ALA A 194 3.73 -1.42 5.32
C ALA A 194 4.52 -2.69 5.01
N THR A 195 3.82 -3.80 4.77
CA THR A 195 4.42 -5.07 4.41
C THR A 195 3.74 -5.70 3.21
N SER A 196 4.51 -5.98 2.16
CA SER A 196 4.09 -6.83 1.05
C SER A 196 4.65 -8.25 1.23
N GLY A 197 3.80 -9.25 1.00
CA GLY A 197 4.19 -10.66 1.14
C GLY A 197 3.31 -11.58 0.31
N ASP A 198 3.80 -12.81 0.06
CA ASP A 198 3.11 -13.82 -0.72
C ASP A 198 2.05 -14.61 0.07
N TYR A 199 1.98 -14.42 1.39
CA TYR A 199 1.20 -15.22 2.32
C TYR A 199 -0.17 -14.62 2.71
N HIS A 200 -0.47 -13.38 2.32
CA HIS A 200 -1.74 -12.74 2.67
C HIS A 200 -2.86 -13.00 1.66
N GLN A 201 -2.53 -13.09 0.38
CA GLN A 201 -3.49 -13.28 -0.70
C GLN A 201 -2.90 -14.20 -1.78
N PHE A 202 -3.17 -15.49 -1.69
CA PHE A 202 -2.73 -16.50 -2.68
C PHE A 202 -3.86 -17.50 -2.96
N TYR A 203 -3.79 -18.19 -4.09
CA TYR A 203 -4.70 -19.25 -4.46
C TYR A 203 -3.95 -20.58 -4.54
N GLY A 204 -4.24 -21.47 -3.60
CA GLY A 204 -3.63 -22.79 -3.50
C GLY A 204 -2.19 -22.78 -2.98
N THR A 205 -1.25 -22.19 -3.71
CA THR A 205 0.17 -22.14 -3.34
C THR A 205 0.68 -20.69 -3.29
N PHE A 206 1.72 -20.43 -2.49
CA PHE A 206 2.32 -19.10 -2.34
C PHE A 206 2.84 -18.51 -3.66
N ASP A 207 3.25 -19.34 -4.62
CA ASP A 207 3.69 -18.89 -5.95
C ASP A 207 2.55 -18.30 -6.80
N LYS A 208 1.30 -18.61 -6.43
CA LYS A 208 0.10 -18.01 -7.02
C LYS A 208 -0.44 -16.84 -6.20
N SER A 209 0.44 -16.08 -5.56
CA SER A 209 0.08 -14.84 -4.88
C SER A 209 -0.46 -13.81 -5.89
N HIS A 210 -1.27 -12.88 -5.39
CA HIS A 210 -1.82 -11.78 -6.21
C HIS A 210 -0.73 -10.84 -6.76
N ILE A 211 0.48 -10.87 -6.18
CA ILE A 211 1.61 -10.06 -6.63
C ILE A 211 2.27 -10.74 -7.84
N ILE A 212 2.16 -10.10 -9.01
CA ILE A 212 2.78 -10.56 -10.25
C ILE A 212 4.27 -10.21 -10.22
N ASN A 213 5.12 -11.02 -10.87
CA ASN A 213 6.58 -10.89 -10.95
C ASN A 213 7.35 -11.19 -9.66
N GLN A 214 6.74 -11.77 -8.64
CA GLN A 214 7.44 -12.26 -7.46
C GLN A 214 8.59 -13.22 -7.83
N LYS A 215 9.75 -13.09 -7.16
CA LYS A 215 10.93 -13.91 -7.48
C LYS A 215 11.55 -14.60 -6.25
N ASP A 216 12.35 -13.85 -5.49
CA ASP A 216 13.29 -14.36 -4.48
C ASP A 216 12.85 -14.09 -3.04
N LEU A 217 11.89 -13.21 -2.84
CA LEU A 217 11.43 -12.81 -1.51
C LEU A 217 10.08 -13.43 -1.15
N VAL A 218 9.83 -13.56 0.15
CA VAL A 218 8.53 -13.94 0.73
C VAL A 218 7.85 -12.78 1.44
N SER A 219 8.62 -11.80 1.94
CA SER A 219 8.07 -10.53 2.44
C SER A 219 9.05 -9.38 2.34
N VAL A 220 8.52 -8.16 2.26
CA VAL A 220 9.23 -6.90 2.34
C VAL A 220 8.46 -5.97 3.26
N THR A 221 9.09 -5.53 4.35
CA THR A 221 8.57 -4.53 5.27
C THR A 221 9.31 -3.22 5.08
N VAL A 222 8.57 -2.13 4.93
CA VAL A 222 9.13 -0.78 4.70
C VAL A 222 8.64 0.17 5.76
N ILE A 223 9.56 0.92 6.38
CA ILE A 223 9.27 2.08 7.23
C ILE A 223 9.60 3.34 6.42
N ALA A 224 8.66 4.27 6.34
CA ALA A 224 8.79 5.53 5.61
C ALA A 224 8.14 6.71 6.35
N GLU A 225 8.33 7.93 5.83
CA GLU A 225 7.70 9.14 6.38
C GLU A 225 6.17 9.15 6.25
N ASN A 226 5.65 8.53 5.19
CA ASN A 226 4.22 8.43 4.90
C ASN A 226 3.87 7.03 4.41
N LEU A 227 2.60 6.68 4.53
CA LEU A 227 2.15 5.32 4.23
C LEU A 227 2.08 5.05 2.73
N THR A 228 1.84 6.05 1.90
CA THR A 228 1.89 5.92 0.44
C THR A 228 3.25 5.39 -0.01
N GLU A 229 4.34 5.95 0.53
CA GLU A 229 5.70 5.48 0.22
C GLU A 229 5.96 4.09 0.78
N ALA A 230 5.57 3.84 2.04
CA ALA A 230 5.77 2.52 2.65
C ALA A 230 5.08 1.42 1.84
N ASP A 231 3.80 1.59 1.48
CA ASP A 231 2.97 0.63 0.75
C ASP A 231 3.54 0.35 -0.65
N VAL A 232 3.80 1.41 -1.45
CA VAL A 232 4.29 1.21 -2.81
C VAL A 232 5.71 0.65 -2.86
N TYR A 233 6.63 1.12 -1.98
CA TYR A 233 7.98 0.57 -1.94
C TYR A 233 8.01 -0.88 -1.46
N ALA A 234 7.14 -1.28 -0.52
CA ALA A 234 7.03 -2.68 -0.12
C ALA A 234 6.73 -3.57 -1.33
N THR A 235 5.79 -3.17 -2.19
CA THR A 235 5.46 -3.92 -3.42
C THR A 235 6.55 -3.82 -4.47
N VAL A 236 7.10 -2.62 -4.75
CA VAL A 236 8.16 -2.43 -5.76
C VAL A 236 9.40 -3.26 -5.43
N LEU A 237 9.88 -3.19 -4.18
CA LEU A 237 11.06 -3.93 -3.74
C LEU A 237 10.83 -5.46 -3.70
N PHE A 238 9.58 -5.88 -3.55
CA PHE A 238 9.20 -7.29 -3.58
C PHE A 238 9.28 -7.90 -4.99
N VAL A 239 8.90 -7.14 -6.04
CA VAL A 239 8.80 -7.67 -7.42
C VAL A 239 10.07 -7.51 -8.26
N VAL A 240 11.01 -6.66 -7.86
CA VAL A 240 12.27 -6.46 -8.59
C VAL A 240 13.33 -7.48 -8.16
N ASP A 241 14.31 -7.74 -9.04
CA ASP A 241 15.49 -8.54 -8.70
C ASP A 241 16.41 -7.81 -7.70
N GLU A 242 17.34 -8.55 -7.10
CA GLU A 242 18.25 -8.04 -6.07
C GLU A 242 19.08 -6.83 -6.55
N LYS A 243 19.63 -6.89 -7.76
CA LYS A 243 20.43 -5.81 -8.35
C LYS A 243 19.63 -4.50 -8.48
N THR A 244 18.40 -4.60 -8.97
CA THR A 244 17.49 -3.47 -9.12
C THR A 244 17.06 -2.94 -7.74
N ARG A 245 16.78 -3.84 -6.78
CA ARG A 245 16.44 -3.51 -5.39
C ARG A 245 17.54 -2.69 -4.73
N GLU A 246 18.78 -3.16 -4.79
CA GLU A 246 19.93 -2.42 -4.25
C GLU A 246 20.09 -1.04 -4.89
N LYS A 247 19.94 -0.94 -6.22
CA LYS A 247 20.00 0.36 -6.92
C LYS A 247 18.93 1.33 -6.43
N ILE A 248 17.71 0.86 -6.21
CA ILE A 248 16.60 1.67 -5.66
C ILE A 248 16.93 2.11 -4.23
N LEU A 249 17.40 1.20 -3.38
CA LEU A 249 17.70 1.48 -1.97
C LEU A 249 18.87 2.44 -1.79
N ARG A 250 19.91 2.34 -2.61
CA ARG A 250 21.04 3.31 -2.60
C ARG A 250 20.60 4.74 -2.87
N LYS A 251 19.57 4.92 -3.72
CA LYS A 251 19.01 6.24 -4.08
C LYS A 251 17.99 6.76 -3.08
N ASN A 252 17.40 5.89 -2.27
CA ASN A 252 16.31 6.22 -1.35
C ASN A 252 16.66 5.83 0.09
N LYS A 253 17.66 6.47 0.66
CA LYS A 253 18.16 6.18 2.02
C LYS A 253 17.19 6.57 3.14
N ARG A 254 16.12 7.31 2.83
CA ARG A 254 15.11 7.73 3.81
C ARG A 254 14.13 6.63 4.22
N ILE A 255 14.00 5.58 3.42
CA ILE A 255 13.17 4.41 3.78
C ILE A 255 14.04 3.36 4.44
N LYS A 256 13.55 2.74 5.54
CA LYS A 256 14.20 1.59 6.18
C LYS A 256 13.51 0.32 5.71
N VAL A 257 14.25 -0.72 5.37
CA VAL A 257 13.67 -1.91 4.72
C VAL A 257 14.19 -3.19 5.34
N LEU A 258 13.26 -4.11 5.63
CA LEU A 258 13.52 -5.50 5.99
C LEU A 258 12.99 -6.39 4.88
N THR A 259 13.82 -7.31 4.38
CA THR A 259 13.41 -8.33 3.42
C THR A 259 13.59 -9.72 4.03
N VAL A 260 12.70 -10.64 3.69
CA VAL A 260 12.80 -12.07 4.03
C VAL A 260 12.80 -12.86 2.73
N ASP A 261 13.82 -13.69 2.51
CA ASP A 261 13.93 -14.53 1.32
C ASP A 261 13.20 -15.88 1.47
N ARG A 262 13.17 -16.69 0.42
CA ARG A 262 12.54 -18.02 0.40
C ARG A 262 13.19 -19.03 1.36
N LYS A 263 14.44 -18.79 1.80
CA LYS A 263 15.15 -19.56 2.82
C LYS A 263 14.93 -19.00 4.23
N LEU A 264 14.02 -18.02 4.36
CA LEU A 264 13.71 -17.29 5.60
C LEU A 264 14.90 -16.50 6.18
N LYS A 265 15.86 -16.14 5.34
CA LYS A 265 16.97 -15.30 5.74
C LYS A 265 16.54 -13.82 5.68
N ASN A 266 16.79 -13.10 6.76
CA ASN A 266 16.52 -11.67 6.89
C ASN A 266 17.67 -10.84 6.35
N ARG A 267 17.34 -9.76 5.60
CA ARG A 267 18.30 -8.70 5.26
C ARG A 267 17.69 -7.36 5.57
N MET A 268 18.49 -6.49 6.18
CA MET A 268 18.09 -5.14 6.58
C MET A 268 18.87 -4.11 5.78
N TYR A 269 18.19 -3.03 5.40
CA TYR A 269 18.77 -1.95 4.61
C TYR A 269 18.44 -0.60 5.23
N ASN A 270 19.32 0.39 4.96
CA ASN A 270 19.14 1.78 5.36
C ASN A 270 18.86 1.93 6.86
N ASN A 271 19.68 1.27 7.68
CA ASN A 271 19.61 1.31 9.14
C ASN A 271 18.28 0.82 9.72
N PHE A 272 17.64 -0.19 9.10
CA PHE A 272 16.42 -0.78 9.67
C PHE A 272 16.66 -1.33 11.08
N GLN A 273 17.84 -1.85 11.37
CA GLN A 273 18.23 -2.40 12.69
C GLN A 273 18.05 -1.38 13.84
N GLU A 274 18.14 -0.07 13.58
CA GLU A 274 17.91 0.97 14.60
C GLU A 274 16.46 1.02 15.08
N ALA A 275 15.53 0.44 14.32
CA ALA A 275 14.14 0.35 14.69
C ALA A 275 13.81 -0.92 15.49
N ILE A 276 14.72 -1.89 15.59
CA ILE A 276 14.48 -3.12 16.33
C ILE A 276 14.33 -2.80 17.82
N TYR A 277 13.30 -3.37 18.42
CA TYR A 277 13.09 -3.33 19.86
C TYR A 277 13.54 -4.67 20.45
N GLU A 278 14.64 -4.66 21.18
CA GLU A 278 15.14 -5.76 21.99
C GLU A 278 14.48 -5.68 23.38
N GLN A 279 13.85 -6.76 23.80
CA GLN A 279 13.30 -6.89 25.17
C GLN A 279 14.39 -7.32 26.12
#